data_7fe4eb008d9360eeed64b8f5d6d35d94
#
_entry.id   7fe4eb008d9360eeed64b8f5d6d35d94
#
_cell.length_a   1.000
_cell.length_b   1.000
_cell.length_c   1.000
_cell.angle_alpha   90.00
_cell.angle_beta   90.00
_cell.angle_gamma   90.00
#
_symmetry.space_group_name_H-M   'P 1'
#
loop_
_entity.id
_entity.type
_entity.pdbx_description
1 polymer ?
#
loop_
_entity_poly.entity_id
_entity_poly.type
_entity_poly.pdbx_seq_one_letter_code
_entity_poly.pdbx_strand_id
1 'polypeptide(L)'
;MPSRDQAAAPLDRGRLRRGFTLLLPACVLALVALDTTSVRPQSPAEPRIVVVGDIHGAGTGLAQILQAAGLIDAQRKWSGGTARLVQTGDILDRGNEVREAIELLVRLEGEARRAGGRVDVLFGNHEGMNVLRDYRDVLQGFERFADGKSEERQRKAFETHSGIAKRAGATLDRDAWMQAHPRGSIEYADAFGPTGTYGRWIRARKPILQIGETIFMHAGLNPERTITIDEINRQVEQEVRGWDDLVSTLEHEKLAAPFFTLQEIVNAAQAEIGKIGIAQKTNEALPDYVTQEFVRKLQFLMNVDKLALVEAEGPLWYRGLATLPDDQQPAIEAMLKRYGAGRIVIGHTPQLPQGRIRSRFGGLVVLIDTGMLTSYFKGGQPSALELQDGRLTAIYTSGREPLVSGAAPGTPVWAAAKAH
;
A
#
# COMPACT_ATOMS: atom_id res chain seq x y z
N MET A 1 56.28 20.80 -31.00
CA MET A 1 57.72 21.15 -31.14
C MET A 1 58.15 21.97 -29.95
N PRO A 2 59.37 21.87 -29.42
CA PRO A 2 60.22 20.66 -29.38
C PRO A 2 60.57 20.27 -27.94
N SER A 3 60.85 19.01 -27.63
CA SER A 3 62.13 18.27 -27.64
C SER A 3 63.00 18.61 -26.43
N ARG A 4 63.60 17.77 -25.76
CA ARG A 4 64.60 16.71 -25.90
C ARG A 4 65.09 16.37 -24.49
N ASP A 5 65.22 15.19 -24.12
CA ASP A 5 66.34 14.24 -24.30
C ASP A 5 67.43 14.30 -23.22
N GLN A 6 67.81 13.16 -22.85
CA GLN A 6 69.12 12.54 -22.56
C GLN A 6 69.27 12.09 -21.10
N ALA A 7 69.39 10.87 -20.82
CA ALA A 7 70.29 9.78 -21.22
C ALA A 7 71.53 9.67 -20.31
N ALA A 8 71.76 8.44 -19.99
CA ALA A 8 73.09 7.78 -19.83
C ALA A 8 73.55 7.32 -18.46
N ALA A 9 73.73 6.05 -18.45
CA ALA A 9 74.48 5.12 -17.61
C ALA A 9 76.00 5.36 -17.57
N PRO A 10 76.84 4.44 -17.21
CA PRO A 10 76.95 3.42 -16.14
C PRO A 10 78.35 3.44 -15.45
N LEU A 11 78.69 2.44 -14.63
CA LEU A 11 80.04 1.85 -14.32
C LEU A 11 80.08 1.39 -12.86
N ASP A 12 80.74 0.43 -12.41
CA ASP A 12 81.45 -0.77 -12.79
C ASP A 12 81.99 -1.44 -11.51
N ARG A 13 82.04 -2.73 -11.54
CA ARG A 13 82.89 -3.72 -10.89
C ARG A 13 83.59 -3.48 -9.53
N GLY A 14 83.43 -4.52 -8.67
CA GLY A 14 84.39 -4.77 -7.62
C GLY A 14 84.12 -6.10 -6.88
N ARG A 15 84.78 -7.15 -7.35
CA ARG A 15 84.82 -8.44 -6.68
C ARG A 15 85.55 -8.32 -5.31
N LEU A 16 85.12 -9.12 -4.30
CA LEU A 16 86.03 -9.85 -3.46
C LEU A 16 85.33 -11.02 -2.76
N ARG A 17 85.85 -12.23 -3.00
CA ARG A 17 85.48 -13.48 -2.31
C ARG A 17 86.10 -13.45 -0.90
N ARG A 18 85.34 -13.93 0.12
CA ARG A 18 85.91 -14.73 1.23
C ARG A 18 84.80 -15.62 1.78
N GLY A 19 85.06 -16.91 1.76
CA GLY A 19 84.18 -17.92 2.32
C GLY A 19 84.25 -17.95 3.83
N PHE A 20 83.13 -18.30 4.45
CA PHE A 20 83.07 -18.78 5.82
C PHE A 20 81.96 -19.85 5.85
N THR A 21 82.47 -21.05 6.18
CA THR A 21 81.65 -22.23 6.46
C THR A 21 81.11 -22.08 7.87
N LEU A 22 79.83 -22.16 8.06
CA LEU A 22 79.24 -22.32 9.40
C LEU A 22 78.01 -23.23 9.35
N LEU A 23 78.05 -24.17 10.29
CA LEU A 23 77.13 -25.26 10.57
C LEU A 23 75.67 -24.86 10.66
N LEU A 24 74.78 -25.66 10.03
CA LEU A 24 73.36 -25.66 10.26
C LEU A 24 72.97 -26.37 11.56
N PRO A 25 72.09 -25.79 12.40
CA PRO A 25 71.24 -26.57 13.29
C PRO A 25 69.93 -26.88 12.63
N ALA A 26 69.51 -28.12 12.62
CA ALA A 26 68.22 -28.59 12.18
C ALA A 26 67.15 -28.07 13.12
N CYS A 27 66.37 -27.07 12.67
CA CYS A 27 65.10 -26.71 13.30
C CYS A 27 63.97 -27.56 12.72
N VAL A 28 63.44 -28.47 13.54
CA VAL A 28 62.15 -29.16 13.28
C VAL A 28 61.03 -28.16 13.32
N LEU A 29 60.55 -27.78 12.20
CA LEU A 29 59.28 -27.03 12.09
C LEU A 29 58.12 -27.99 12.35
N ALA A 30 57.51 -27.91 13.55
CA ALA A 30 56.19 -28.45 13.81
C ALA A 30 55.18 -27.62 13.06
N LEU A 31 54.62 -28.16 11.98
CA LEU A 31 53.41 -27.60 11.32
C LEU A 31 52.21 -27.77 12.26
N VAL A 32 51.89 -26.73 13.01
CA VAL A 32 50.59 -26.61 13.63
C VAL A 32 49.61 -26.26 12.51
N ALA A 33 48.81 -27.22 12.06
CA ALA A 33 47.69 -27.00 11.20
C ALA A 33 46.64 -26.14 11.99
N LEU A 34 46.66 -24.83 11.78
CA LEU A 34 45.55 -23.96 12.18
C LEU A 34 44.38 -24.31 11.29
N ASP A 35 43.43 -25.11 11.83
CA ASP A 35 42.09 -25.24 11.27
C ASP A 35 41.46 -23.85 11.25
N THR A 36 41.63 -23.15 10.15
CA THR A 36 40.83 -21.97 9.85
C THR A 36 39.40 -22.44 9.51
N THR A 37 38.62 -22.70 10.54
CA THR A 37 37.15 -22.73 10.35
C THR A 37 36.79 -21.38 9.80
N SER A 38 36.54 -21.33 8.49
CA SER A 38 35.97 -20.16 7.81
C SER A 38 34.60 -19.88 8.43
N VAL A 39 34.57 -18.96 9.37
CA VAL A 39 33.32 -18.37 9.84
C VAL A 39 32.73 -17.69 8.61
N ARG A 40 31.80 -18.36 7.90
CA ARG A 40 30.97 -17.71 6.90
C ARG A 40 30.33 -16.51 7.60
N PRO A 41 30.46 -15.30 7.06
CA PRO A 41 29.70 -14.19 7.59
C PRO A 41 28.22 -14.59 7.56
N GLN A 42 27.59 -14.66 8.72
CA GLN A 42 26.15 -14.84 8.83
C GLN A 42 25.53 -13.70 8.04
N SER A 43 24.77 -14.03 6.99
CA SER A 43 23.90 -13.03 6.34
C SER A 43 23.13 -12.33 7.44
N PRO A 44 22.98 -11.00 7.38
CA PRO A 44 22.17 -10.29 8.35
C PRO A 44 20.84 -11.01 8.50
N ALA A 45 20.43 -11.32 9.73
CA ALA A 45 19.15 -11.98 9.99
C ALA A 45 18.05 -11.19 9.27
N GLU A 46 17.19 -11.88 8.53
CA GLU A 46 16.07 -11.22 7.86
C GLU A 46 15.24 -10.47 8.91
N PRO A 47 14.88 -9.20 8.65
CA PRO A 47 14.12 -8.43 9.62
C PRO A 47 12.78 -9.13 9.88
N ARG A 48 12.39 -9.22 11.15
CA ARG A 48 11.07 -9.67 11.54
C ARG A 48 10.01 -8.79 10.87
N ILE A 49 9.12 -9.38 10.09
CA ILE A 49 8.01 -8.68 9.43
C ILE A 49 6.70 -9.11 10.09
N VAL A 50 5.88 -8.15 10.47
CA VAL A 50 4.51 -8.38 10.92
C VAL A 50 3.56 -7.71 9.94
N VAL A 51 2.54 -8.45 9.49
CA VAL A 51 1.59 -7.97 8.48
C VAL A 51 0.20 -7.93 9.09
N VAL A 52 -0.51 -6.83 8.91
CA VAL A 52 -1.91 -6.66 9.33
C VAL A 52 -2.76 -6.41 8.09
N GLY A 53 -3.89 -7.09 8.00
CA GLY A 53 -4.88 -6.94 6.93
C GLY A 53 -5.81 -5.76 7.14
N ASP A 54 -7.00 -5.91 6.61
CA ASP A 54 -8.07 -4.92 6.60
C ASP A 54 -8.48 -4.48 8.02
N ILE A 55 -8.57 -3.19 8.24
CA ILE A 55 -8.89 -2.58 9.55
C ILE A 55 -10.32 -2.08 9.58
N HIS A 56 -10.75 -1.39 8.51
CA HIS A 56 -12.10 -0.85 8.38
C HIS A 56 -12.58 -0.07 9.61
N GLY A 57 -11.75 0.85 10.10
CA GLY A 57 -12.10 1.65 11.26
C GLY A 57 -12.18 0.88 12.59
N ALA A 58 -11.55 -0.30 12.69
CA ALA A 58 -11.40 -1.05 13.95
C ALA A 58 -10.12 -0.63 14.69
N GLY A 59 -9.99 0.65 15.06
CA GLY A 59 -8.78 1.20 15.70
C GLY A 59 -8.41 0.49 17.01
N THR A 60 -9.40 0.10 17.81
CA THR A 60 -9.21 -0.70 19.03
C THR A 60 -8.66 -2.09 18.68
N GLY A 61 -9.23 -2.78 17.69
CA GLY A 61 -8.76 -4.08 17.21
C GLY A 61 -7.32 -4.02 16.68
N LEU A 62 -6.99 -2.96 15.92
CA LEU A 62 -5.62 -2.70 15.47
C LEU A 62 -4.65 -2.59 16.65
N ALA A 63 -4.97 -1.77 17.66
CA ALA A 63 -4.10 -1.61 18.83
C ALA A 63 -3.90 -2.95 19.58
N GLN A 64 -4.96 -3.73 19.77
CA GLN A 64 -4.90 -5.03 20.42
C GLN A 64 -3.98 -6.01 19.68
N ILE A 65 -4.10 -6.10 18.36
CA ILE A 65 -3.29 -7.05 17.59
C ILE A 65 -1.83 -6.60 17.48
N LEU A 66 -1.55 -5.31 17.36
CA LEU A 66 -0.19 -4.80 17.40
C LEU A 66 0.49 -5.05 18.75
N GLN A 67 -0.28 -4.96 19.86
CA GLN A 67 0.21 -5.29 21.18
C GLN A 67 0.46 -6.80 21.33
N ALA A 68 -0.45 -7.66 20.89
CA ALA A 68 -0.26 -9.12 20.87
C ALA A 68 0.93 -9.55 20.01
N ALA A 69 1.18 -8.80 18.92
CA ALA A 69 2.36 -8.97 18.08
C ALA A 69 3.65 -8.44 18.73
N GLY A 70 3.59 -7.71 19.85
CA GLY A 70 4.75 -7.10 20.49
C GLY A 70 5.37 -5.94 19.69
N LEU A 71 4.58 -5.27 18.87
CA LEU A 71 5.01 -4.09 18.11
C LEU A 71 4.77 -2.80 18.86
N ILE A 72 3.81 -2.79 19.77
CA ILE A 72 3.51 -1.65 20.66
C ILE A 72 3.40 -2.12 22.12
N ASP A 73 3.70 -1.21 23.04
CA ASP A 73 3.52 -1.40 24.47
C ASP A 73 2.09 -1.08 24.94
N ALA A 74 1.85 -1.16 26.26
CA ALA A 74 0.55 -0.84 26.87
C ALA A 74 0.14 0.64 26.70
N GLN A 75 1.10 1.54 26.46
CA GLN A 75 0.87 2.96 26.15
C GLN A 75 0.72 3.20 24.64
N ARG A 76 0.61 2.12 23.86
CA ARG A 76 0.53 2.12 22.38
C ARG A 76 1.73 2.77 21.70
N LYS A 77 2.93 2.80 22.32
CA LYS A 77 4.19 3.27 21.74
C LYS A 77 4.91 2.11 21.07
N TRP A 78 5.69 2.41 20.06
CA TRP A 78 6.49 1.40 19.37
C TRP A 78 7.47 0.70 20.32
N SER A 79 7.38 -0.62 20.40
CA SER A 79 8.26 -1.51 21.16
C SER A 79 8.86 -2.63 20.29
N GLY A 80 8.56 -2.62 18.97
CA GLY A 80 8.99 -3.65 18.04
C GLY A 80 10.48 -3.63 17.66
N GLY A 81 11.26 -2.66 18.18
CA GLY A 81 12.69 -2.54 17.83
C GLY A 81 12.88 -2.36 16.33
N THR A 82 13.70 -3.21 15.71
CA THR A 82 14.01 -3.22 14.27
C THR A 82 12.96 -3.93 13.40
N ALA A 83 11.87 -4.42 13.98
CA ALA A 83 10.80 -5.09 13.23
C ALA A 83 10.18 -4.17 12.18
N ARG A 84 9.59 -4.78 11.15
CA ARG A 84 8.85 -4.11 10.10
C ARG A 84 7.37 -4.46 10.20
N LEU A 85 6.51 -3.45 10.28
CA LEU A 85 5.06 -3.59 10.14
C LEU A 85 4.68 -3.30 8.69
N VAL A 86 3.88 -4.18 8.09
CA VAL A 86 3.20 -3.94 6.80
C VAL A 86 1.70 -3.97 7.06
N GLN A 87 0.98 -2.92 6.71
CA GLN A 87 -0.47 -2.89 6.71
C GLN A 87 -0.94 -2.86 5.25
N THR A 88 -1.85 -3.78 4.87
CA THR A 88 -2.14 -4.06 3.46
C THR A 88 -3.27 -3.24 2.83
N GLY A 89 -3.65 -2.11 3.41
CA GLY A 89 -4.76 -1.27 2.94
C GLY A 89 -6.08 -1.55 3.64
N ASP A 90 -7.13 -0.84 3.24
CA ASP A 90 -8.45 -0.87 3.83
C ASP A 90 -8.47 -0.52 5.34
N ILE A 91 -7.89 0.64 5.64
CA ILE A 91 -7.95 1.25 6.98
C ILE A 91 -9.31 1.92 7.17
N LEU A 92 -9.86 2.45 6.07
CA LEU A 92 -11.01 3.32 6.01
C LEU A 92 -12.33 2.55 5.99
N ASP A 93 -13.40 3.31 6.21
CA ASP A 93 -14.79 2.91 6.05
C ASP A 93 -15.33 1.90 7.07
N ARG A 94 -16.65 1.72 7.07
CA ARG A 94 -17.45 0.78 7.85
C ARG A 94 -17.46 1.05 9.35
N GLY A 95 -16.29 1.10 9.99
CA GLY A 95 -16.16 1.38 11.42
C GLY A 95 -16.08 2.87 11.75
N ASN A 96 -16.18 3.18 13.01
CA ASN A 96 -16.20 4.56 13.50
C ASN A 96 -14.86 5.04 14.11
N GLU A 97 -13.83 4.16 14.18
CA GLU A 97 -12.50 4.51 14.72
C GLU A 97 -11.45 4.67 13.61
N VAL A 98 -11.87 5.13 12.41
CA VAL A 98 -10.98 5.37 11.26
C VAL A 98 -9.89 6.36 11.61
N ARG A 99 -10.26 7.47 12.27
CA ARG A 99 -9.34 8.53 12.67
C ARG A 99 -8.27 7.99 13.62
N GLU A 100 -8.69 7.26 14.65
CA GLU A 100 -7.82 6.66 15.65
C GLU A 100 -6.84 5.65 15.01
N ALA A 101 -7.31 4.85 14.03
CA ALA A 101 -6.46 3.90 13.30
C ALA A 101 -5.38 4.60 12.48
N ILE A 102 -5.74 5.64 11.71
CA ILE A 102 -4.78 6.42 10.92
C ILE A 102 -3.77 7.12 11.84
N GLU A 103 -4.25 7.83 12.88
CA GLU A 103 -3.37 8.58 13.80
C GLU A 103 -2.39 7.64 14.53
N LEU A 104 -2.82 6.41 14.86
CA LEU A 104 -1.93 5.40 15.41
C LEU A 104 -0.84 5.03 14.39
N LEU A 105 -1.19 4.69 13.16
CA LEU A 105 -0.23 4.29 12.12
C LEU A 105 0.75 5.43 11.78
N VAL A 106 0.25 6.65 11.59
CA VAL A 106 1.08 7.86 11.34
C VAL A 106 2.13 8.06 12.43
N ARG A 107 1.71 7.93 13.69
CA ARG A 107 2.62 8.08 14.83
C ARG A 107 3.65 6.95 14.86
N LEU A 108 3.21 5.71 14.63
CA LEU A 108 4.09 4.54 14.62
C LEU A 108 5.12 4.57 13.48
N GLU A 109 4.82 5.17 12.31
CA GLU A 109 5.82 5.39 11.23
C GLU A 109 7.04 6.18 11.76
N GLY A 110 6.78 7.23 12.54
CA GLY A 110 7.86 8.04 13.13
C GLY A 110 8.61 7.34 14.27
N GLU A 111 7.88 6.64 15.15
CA GLU A 111 8.45 5.94 16.30
C GLU A 111 9.29 4.73 15.87
N ALA A 112 8.80 3.89 14.95
CA ALA A 112 9.51 2.75 14.41
C ALA A 112 10.82 3.17 13.74
N ARG A 113 10.79 4.23 12.91
CA ARG A 113 12.00 4.75 12.24
C ARG A 113 13.08 5.17 13.24
N ARG A 114 12.70 5.81 14.34
CA ARG A 114 13.66 6.17 15.41
C ARG A 114 14.27 4.96 16.13
N ALA A 115 13.54 3.85 16.19
CA ALA A 115 13.99 2.59 16.78
C ALA A 115 14.74 1.68 15.79
N GLY A 116 14.94 2.11 14.54
CA GLY A 116 15.55 1.30 13.48
C GLY A 116 14.60 0.30 12.81
N GLY A 117 13.31 0.35 13.16
CA GLY A 117 12.23 -0.40 12.52
C GLY A 117 11.54 0.38 11.40
N ARG A 118 10.43 -0.17 10.91
CA ARG A 118 9.67 0.47 9.82
C ARG A 118 8.18 0.13 9.88
N VAL A 119 7.34 1.07 9.49
CA VAL A 119 5.92 0.86 9.20
C VAL A 119 5.69 1.23 7.74
N ASP A 120 5.14 0.30 6.97
CA ASP A 120 4.71 0.49 5.60
C ASP A 120 3.20 0.28 5.56
N VAL A 121 2.48 1.28 5.09
CA VAL A 121 1.03 1.23 4.88
C VAL A 121 0.77 1.21 3.39
N LEU A 122 -0.04 0.27 2.92
CA LEU A 122 -0.39 0.14 1.51
C LEU A 122 -1.75 0.77 1.22
N PHE A 123 -2.01 0.95 -0.06
CA PHE A 123 -3.23 1.54 -0.59
C PHE A 123 -4.21 0.42 -0.94
N GLY A 124 -5.37 0.38 -0.29
CA GLY A 124 -6.46 -0.55 -0.58
C GLY A 124 -7.56 0.09 -1.44
N ASN A 125 -8.61 -0.68 -1.75
CA ASN A 125 -9.70 -0.18 -2.55
C ASN A 125 -10.56 0.84 -1.79
N HIS A 126 -10.67 0.75 -0.46
CA HIS A 126 -11.39 1.75 0.33
C HIS A 126 -10.63 3.08 0.42
N GLU A 127 -9.31 3.08 0.39
CA GLU A 127 -8.53 4.30 0.17
C GLU A 127 -8.82 4.89 -1.21
N GLY A 128 -8.90 4.05 -2.25
CA GLY A 128 -9.28 4.45 -3.61
C GLY A 128 -10.67 5.04 -3.68
N MET A 129 -11.66 4.40 -3.07
CA MET A 129 -13.03 4.91 -2.96
C MET A 129 -13.07 6.30 -2.33
N ASN A 130 -12.36 6.50 -1.23
CA ASN A 130 -12.30 7.78 -0.53
C ASN A 130 -11.57 8.87 -1.34
N VAL A 131 -10.51 8.52 -2.08
CA VAL A 131 -9.87 9.46 -3.03
C VAL A 131 -10.86 9.89 -4.11
N LEU A 132 -11.64 8.95 -4.64
CA LEU A 132 -12.69 9.22 -5.63
C LEU A 132 -13.93 9.88 -5.03
N ARG A 133 -13.96 10.12 -3.71
CA ARG A 133 -15.13 10.67 -2.98
C ARG A 133 -16.37 9.78 -3.04
N ASP A 134 -16.16 8.48 -3.20
CA ASP A 134 -17.19 7.46 -3.08
C ASP A 134 -17.35 7.07 -1.61
N TYR A 135 -18.19 7.79 -0.90
CA TYR A 135 -18.37 7.69 0.54
C TYR A 135 -19.47 6.71 0.97
N ARG A 136 -19.92 5.82 0.07
CA ARG A 136 -21.02 4.89 0.35
C ARG A 136 -20.81 4.00 1.56
N ASP A 137 -19.56 3.68 1.90
CA ASP A 137 -19.18 2.80 3.01
C ASP A 137 -18.64 3.55 4.25
N VAL A 138 -18.62 4.88 4.25
CA VAL A 138 -18.18 5.67 5.42
C VAL A 138 -19.14 5.51 6.61
N LEU A 139 -20.43 5.27 6.34
CA LEU A 139 -21.48 4.98 7.32
C LEU A 139 -21.48 5.96 8.51
N GLN A 140 -21.17 5.49 9.74
CA GLN A 140 -21.12 6.31 10.95
C GLN A 140 -19.81 7.09 11.11
N GLY A 141 -18.84 6.90 10.22
CA GLY A 141 -17.51 7.52 10.29
C GLY A 141 -17.55 9.04 10.23
N PHE A 142 -18.51 9.63 9.54
CA PHE A 142 -18.65 11.10 9.42
C PHE A 142 -18.78 11.80 10.78
N GLU A 143 -19.55 11.23 11.69
CA GLU A 143 -19.80 11.86 13.01
C GLU A 143 -18.53 12.05 13.83
N ARG A 144 -17.50 11.22 13.59
CA ARG A 144 -16.17 11.34 14.25
C ARG A 144 -15.37 12.55 13.78
N PHE A 145 -15.79 13.18 12.69
CA PHE A 145 -15.18 14.39 12.13
C PHE A 145 -15.99 15.64 12.45
N ALA A 146 -17.20 15.47 12.98
CA ALA A 146 -18.07 16.57 13.31
C ALA A 146 -17.58 17.37 14.52
N ASP A 147 -17.87 18.68 14.49
CA ASP A 147 -17.65 19.61 15.61
C ASP A 147 -18.89 20.50 15.85
N GLY A 148 -18.78 21.48 16.75
CA GLY A 148 -19.87 22.40 17.10
C GLY A 148 -20.34 23.32 15.95
N LYS A 149 -19.65 23.33 14.79
CA LYS A 149 -20.00 24.15 13.61
C LYS A 149 -20.46 23.32 12.43
N SER A 150 -20.55 22.01 12.57
CA SER A 150 -20.85 21.10 11.45
C SER A 150 -22.20 21.38 10.81
N GLU A 151 -23.25 21.69 11.58
CA GLU A 151 -24.56 22.04 11.03
C GLU A 151 -24.52 23.36 10.24
N GLU A 152 -23.75 24.32 10.67
CA GLU A 152 -23.54 25.58 9.95
C GLU A 152 -22.79 25.33 8.62
N ARG A 153 -21.74 24.49 8.65
CA ARG A 153 -21.00 24.11 7.42
C ARG A 153 -21.89 23.36 6.44
N GLN A 154 -22.66 22.39 6.93
CA GLN A 154 -23.60 21.62 6.10
C GLN A 154 -24.63 22.56 5.43
N ARG A 155 -25.22 23.53 6.16
CA ARG A 155 -26.14 24.51 5.57
C ARG A 155 -25.46 25.36 4.50
N LYS A 156 -24.27 25.91 4.77
CA LYS A 156 -23.50 26.69 3.79
C LYS A 156 -23.12 25.87 2.55
N ALA A 157 -22.78 24.61 2.75
CA ALA A 157 -22.50 23.68 1.65
C ALA A 157 -23.73 23.44 0.78
N PHE A 158 -24.91 23.25 1.39
CA PHE A 158 -26.17 23.18 0.65
C PHE A 158 -26.45 24.43 -0.15
N GLU A 159 -26.30 25.63 0.43
CA GLU A 159 -26.48 26.91 -0.26
C GLU A 159 -25.50 27.03 -1.46
N THR A 160 -24.25 26.64 -1.28
CA THR A 160 -23.23 26.61 -2.33
C THR A 160 -23.63 25.69 -3.48
N HIS A 161 -23.98 24.44 -3.16
CA HIS A 161 -24.41 23.45 -4.17
C HIS A 161 -25.67 23.90 -4.89
N SER A 162 -26.66 24.43 -4.15
CA SER A 162 -27.90 24.98 -4.75
C SER A 162 -27.59 26.11 -5.73
N GLY A 163 -26.62 26.96 -5.44
CA GLY A 163 -26.14 28.00 -6.37
C GLY A 163 -25.48 27.41 -7.63
N ILE A 164 -24.69 26.35 -7.51
CA ILE A 164 -24.11 25.62 -8.65
C ILE A 164 -25.20 24.98 -9.48
N ALA A 165 -26.12 24.23 -8.88
CA ALA A 165 -27.23 23.55 -9.55
C ALA A 165 -28.12 24.53 -10.30
N LYS A 166 -28.48 25.66 -9.69
CA LYS A 166 -29.28 26.71 -10.34
C LYS A 166 -28.63 27.25 -11.60
N ARG A 167 -27.29 27.47 -11.60
CA ARG A 167 -26.56 27.89 -12.80
C ARG A 167 -26.60 26.83 -13.91
N ALA A 168 -26.67 25.56 -13.52
CA ALA A 168 -26.84 24.43 -14.44
C ALA A 168 -28.31 24.16 -14.85
N GLY A 169 -29.27 24.98 -14.42
CA GLY A 169 -30.71 24.81 -14.72
C GLY A 169 -31.40 23.72 -13.88
N ALA A 170 -30.75 23.27 -12.77
CA ALA A 170 -31.28 22.24 -11.89
C ALA A 170 -31.68 22.79 -10.52
N THR A 171 -32.51 22.02 -9.80
CA THR A 171 -32.95 22.32 -8.43
C THR A 171 -32.57 21.12 -7.55
N LEU A 172 -32.03 21.38 -6.36
CA LEU A 172 -31.73 20.34 -5.39
C LEU A 172 -32.87 20.16 -4.40
N ASP A 173 -33.24 18.91 -4.14
CA ASP A 173 -34.06 18.57 -3.00
C ASP A 173 -33.22 18.68 -1.71
N ARG A 174 -33.70 19.53 -0.77
CA ARG A 174 -32.93 19.81 0.45
C ARG A 174 -32.81 18.60 1.35
N ASP A 175 -33.91 17.86 1.53
CA ASP A 175 -33.93 16.77 2.51
C ASP A 175 -33.12 15.59 1.99
N ALA A 176 -33.21 15.27 0.70
CA ALA A 176 -32.36 14.28 0.04
C ALA A 176 -30.87 14.68 0.11
N TRP A 177 -30.57 15.97 -0.12
CA TRP A 177 -29.19 16.46 -0.02
C TRP A 177 -28.64 16.36 1.41
N MET A 178 -29.42 16.78 2.42
CA MET A 178 -29.01 16.67 3.83
C MET A 178 -28.78 15.22 4.26
N GLN A 179 -29.54 14.28 3.72
CA GLN A 179 -29.35 12.86 3.96
C GLN A 179 -28.07 12.32 3.30
N ALA A 180 -27.74 12.78 2.11
CA ALA A 180 -26.52 12.40 1.39
C ALA A 180 -25.26 13.06 2.00
N HIS A 181 -25.42 14.18 2.71
CA HIS A 181 -24.33 14.92 3.36
C HIS A 181 -24.60 15.03 4.88
N PRO A 182 -24.52 13.91 5.62
CA PRO A 182 -24.81 13.93 7.04
C PRO A 182 -23.80 14.81 7.80
N ARG A 183 -24.11 15.11 9.07
CA ARG A 183 -23.25 15.88 9.95
C ARG A 183 -21.82 15.31 9.98
N GLY A 184 -20.81 16.15 9.78
CA GLY A 184 -19.40 15.76 9.72
C GLY A 184 -18.89 15.38 8.32
N SER A 185 -19.77 15.25 7.31
CA SER A 185 -19.36 14.88 5.95
C SER A 185 -18.51 15.95 5.26
N ILE A 186 -18.77 17.22 5.54
CA ILE A 186 -17.99 18.34 4.99
C ILE A 186 -16.57 18.33 5.55
N GLU A 187 -16.45 18.16 6.87
CA GLU A 187 -15.16 18.04 7.56
C GLU A 187 -14.39 16.78 7.13
N TYR A 188 -15.11 15.71 6.89
CA TYR A 188 -14.53 14.48 6.34
C TYR A 188 -13.94 14.72 4.95
N ALA A 189 -14.72 15.32 4.05
CA ALA A 189 -14.26 15.66 2.70
C ALA A 189 -13.02 16.57 2.74
N ASP A 190 -12.98 17.57 3.64
CA ASP A 190 -11.81 18.43 3.84
C ASP A 190 -10.61 17.63 4.35
N ALA A 191 -10.79 16.74 5.34
CA ALA A 191 -9.71 15.95 5.93
C ALA A 191 -9.08 14.94 4.96
N PHE A 192 -9.90 14.34 4.07
CA PHE A 192 -9.50 13.35 3.07
C PHE A 192 -9.27 13.94 1.67
N GLY A 193 -9.54 15.21 1.48
CA GLY A 193 -9.24 15.94 0.24
C GLY A 193 -7.73 16.01 -0.05
N PRO A 194 -7.31 16.43 -1.27
CA PRO A 194 -5.90 16.43 -1.70
C PRO A 194 -4.97 17.24 -0.78
N THR A 195 -5.48 18.30 -0.15
CA THR A 195 -4.74 19.17 0.77
C THR A 195 -4.99 18.83 2.25
N GLY A 196 -5.94 17.94 2.54
CA GLY A 196 -6.27 17.49 3.88
C GLY A 196 -5.17 16.64 4.52
N THR A 197 -5.16 16.58 5.85
CA THR A 197 -4.10 15.88 6.60
C THR A 197 -4.06 14.39 6.24
N TYR A 198 -5.22 13.72 6.27
CA TYR A 198 -5.31 12.30 5.95
C TYR A 198 -5.25 12.06 4.44
N GLY A 199 -5.84 12.95 3.64
CA GLY A 199 -5.83 12.86 2.19
C GLY A 199 -4.42 12.87 1.60
N ARG A 200 -3.52 13.75 2.06
CA ARG A 200 -2.10 13.75 1.67
C ARG A 200 -1.39 12.46 2.07
N TRP A 201 -1.66 11.98 3.29
CA TRP A 201 -1.03 10.76 3.80
C TRP A 201 -1.44 9.53 2.99
N ILE A 202 -2.72 9.38 2.65
CA ILE A 202 -3.24 8.28 1.83
C ILE A 202 -2.66 8.32 0.42
N ARG A 203 -2.65 9.47 -0.23
CA ARG A 203 -2.13 9.65 -1.60
C ARG A 203 -0.64 9.33 -1.75
N ALA A 204 0.10 9.31 -0.64
CA ALA A 204 1.50 8.89 -0.61
C ALA A 204 1.70 7.37 -0.50
N ARG A 205 0.63 6.58 -0.38
CA ARG A 205 0.70 5.11 -0.24
C ARG A 205 0.79 4.45 -1.61
N LYS A 206 1.52 3.33 -1.65
CA LYS A 206 1.63 2.48 -2.85
C LYS A 206 0.71 1.26 -2.67
N PRO A 207 0.09 0.74 -3.73
CA PRO A 207 -0.73 -0.48 -3.64
C PRO A 207 0.09 -1.75 -3.42
N ILE A 208 1.35 -1.81 -3.88
CA ILE A 208 2.17 -3.02 -3.83
C ILE A 208 3.55 -2.72 -3.26
N LEU A 209 4.00 -3.59 -2.36
CA LEU A 209 5.33 -3.62 -1.79
C LEU A 209 5.92 -5.02 -1.93
N GLN A 210 7.16 -5.13 -2.39
CA GLN A 210 7.92 -6.36 -2.35
C GLN A 210 9.09 -6.23 -1.37
N ILE A 211 9.26 -7.23 -0.49
CA ILE A 211 10.37 -7.34 0.44
C ILE A 211 10.97 -8.73 0.26
N GLY A 212 12.21 -8.79 -0.22
CA GLY A 212 12.79 -10.07 -0.60
C GLY A 212 11.91 -10.81 -1.63
N GLU A 213 11.60 -12.05 -1.34
CA GLU A 213 10.74 -12.89 -2.18
C GLU A 213 9.24 -12.83 -1.81
N THR A 214 8.81 -11.89 -0.97
CA THR A 214 7.40 -11.76 -0.58
C THR A 214 6.80 -10.47 -1.11
N ILE A 215 5.68 -10.60 -1.83
CA ILE A 215 4.83 -9.49 -2.28
C ILE A 215 3.75 -9.23 -1.21
N PHE A 216 3.53 -7.97 -0.88
CA PHE A 216 2.45 -7.50 -0.01
C PHE A 216 1.58 -6.54 -0.81
N MET A 217 0.27 -6.76 -0.81
CA MET A 217 -0.70 -5.88 -1.45
C MET A 217 -2.08 -6.08 -0.85
N HIS A 218 -3.02 -5.21 -1.25
CA HIS A 218 -4.36 -5.28 -0.72
C HIS A 218 -5.12 -6.49 -1.26
N ALA A 219 -5.43 -6.55 -2.56
CA ALA A 219 -6.32 -7.58 -3.11
C ALA A 219 -5.57 -8.72 -3.81
N GLY A 220 -4.95 -8.50 -4.96
CA GLY A 220 -4.24 -9.57 -5.66
C GLY A 220 -3.76 -9.18 -7.05
N LEU A 221 -2.93 -10.05 -7.62
CA LEU A 221 -2.47 -9.97 -9.00
C LEU A 221 -3.20 -11.02 -9.83
N ASN A 222 -3.83 -10.60 -10.94
CA ASN A 222 -4.39 -11.53 -11.90
C ASN A 222 -3.24 -12.25 -12.63
N PRO A 223 -3.16 -13.60 -12.59
CA PRO A 223 -2.07 -14.37 -13.20
C PRO A 223 -1.90 -14.13 -14.70
N GLU A 224 -2.95 -13.71 -15.40
CA GLU A 224 -2.94 -13.45 -16.84
C GLU A 224 -2.31 -12.09 -17.20
N ARG A 225 -2.18 -11.18 -16.24
CA ARG A 225 -1.58 -9.86 -16.46
C ARG A 225 -0.05 -9.94 -16.39
N THR A 226 0.62 -9.22 -17.29
CA THR A 226 2.10 -9.21 -17.41
C THR A 226 2.73 -7.87 -17.03
N ILE A 227 1.98 -7.00 -16.38
CA ILE A 227 2.43 -5.67 -15.93
C ILE A 227 3.35 -5.81 -14.70
N THR A 228 4.39 -4.99 -14.59
CA THR A 228 5.33 -5.01 -13.46
C THR A 228 4.76 -4.30 -12.22
N ILE A 229 5.32 -4.60 -11.03
CA ILE A 229 4.94 -3.92 -9.77
C ILE A 229 5.12 -2.40 -9.87
N ASP A 230 6.22 -1.95 -10.46
CA ASP A 230 6.49 -0.52 -10.61
C ASP A 230 5.52 0.17 -11.57
N GLU A 231 5.08 -0.52 -12.62
CA GLU A 231 4.05 -0.02 -13.52
C GLU A 231 2.70 0.09 -12.82
N ILE A 232 2.30 -0.93 -12.05
CA ILE A 232 1.05 -0.89 -11.25
C ILE A 232 1.10 0.29 -10.26
N ASN A 233 2.19 0.42 -9.51
CA ASN A 233 2.34 1.50 -8.54
C ASN A 233 2.26 2.88 -9.21
N ARG A 234 2.92 3.06 -10.36
CA ARG A 234 2.84 4.31 -11.14
C ARG A 234 1.46 4.55 -11.73
N GLN A 235 0.79 3.52 -12.22
CA GLN A 235 -0.55 3.63 -12.78
C GLN A 235 -1.52 4.16 -11.74
N VAL A 236 -1.59 3.55 -10.54
CA VAL A 236 -2.46 3.99 -9.45
C VAL A 236 -2.13 5.43 -9.04
N GLU A 237 -0.85 5.78 -8.91
CA GLU A 237 -0.43 7.16 -8.61
C GLU A 237 -0.90 8.16 -9.68
N GLN A 238 -0.79 7.80 -10.96
CA GLN A 238 -1.24 8.66 -12.07
C GLN A 238 -2.76 8.80 -12.11
N GLU A 239 -3.49 7.74 -11.81
CA GLU A 239 -4.95 7.76 -11.76
C GLU A 239 -5.45 8.64 -10.60
N VAL A 240 -4.83 8.55 -9.42
CA VAL A 240 -5.12 9.44 -8.28
C VAL A 240 -4.87 10.90 -8.66
N ARG A 241 -3.74 11.20 -9.29
CA ARG A 241 -3.43 12.56 -9.76
C ARG A 241 -4.41 13.05 -10.83
N GLY A 242 -4.75 12.20 -11.80
CA GLY A 242 -5.71 12.53 -12.85
C GLY A 242 -7.09 12.87 -12.31
N TRP A 243 -7.53 12.13 -11.27
CA TRP A 243 -8.76 12.44 -10.55
C TRP A 243 -8.68 13.78 -9.82
N ASP A 244 -7.62 14.00 -9.04
CA ASP A 244 -7.43 15.26 -8.31
C ASP A 244 -7.37 16.47 -9.27
N ASP A 245 -6.72 16.32 -10.43
CA ASP A 245 -6.65 17.36 -11.47
C ASP A 245 -8.02 17.66 -12.10
N LEU A 246 -8.82 16.64 -12.39
CA LEU A 246 -10.17 16.81 -12.90
C LEU A 246 -11.02 17.58 -11.88
N VAL A 247 -11.05 17.10 -10.64
CA VAL A 247 -11.87 17.70 -9.58
C VAL A 247 -11.44 19.14 -9.29
N SER A 248 -10.14 19.40 -9.17
CA SER A 248 -9.62 20.75 -8.98
C SER A 248 -10.01 21.69 -10.12
N THR A 249 -10.04 21.19 -11.34
CA THR A 249 -10.49 22.00 -12.51
C THR A 249 -11.98 22.33 -12.43
N LEU A 250 -12.82 21.35 -12.08
CA LEU A 250 -14.26 21.60 -11.89
C LEU A 250 -14.53 22.58 -10.74
N GLU A 251 -13.76 22.49 -9.65
CA GLU A 251 -13.86 23.42 -8.52
C GLU A 251 -13.41 24.83 -8.90
N HIS A 252 -12.30 24.98 -9.63
CA HIS A 252 -11.80 26.26 -10.12
C HIS A 252 -12.83 26.96 -11.01
N GLU A 253 -13.47 26.23 -11.92
CA GLU A 253 -14.52 26.74 -12.80
C GLU A 253 -15.90 26.87 -12.11
N LYS A 254 -15.97 26.60 -10.80
CA LYS A 254 -17.19 26.65 -9.99
C LYS A 254 -18.32 25.75 -10.51
N LEU A 255 -17.92 24.64 -11.11
CA LEU A 255 -18.78 23.55 -11.58
C LEU A 255 -18.99 22.48 -10.52
N ALA A 256 -18.06 22.39 -9.56
CA ALA A 256 -18.13 21.53 -8.38
C ALA A 256 -17.71 22.28 -7.12
N ALA A 257 -17.84 21.64 -5.97
CA ALA A 257 -17.36 22.13 -4.68
C ALA A 257 -16.52 21.06 -3.95
N PRO A 258 -15.62 21.45 -3.02
CA PRO A 258 -14.71 20.51 -2.33
C PRO A 258 -15.39 19.36 -1.59
N PHE A 259 -16.64 19.53 -1.21
CA PHE A 259 -17.44 18.53 -0.51
C PHE A 259 -18.31 17.66 -1.43
N PHE A 260 -18.24 17.84 -2.76
CA PHE A 260 -19.03 17.01 -3.68
C PHE A 260 -18.62 15.55 -3.57
N THR A 261 -19.61 14.67 -3.53
CA THR A 261 -19.45 13.23 -3.63
C THR A 261 -19.08 12.81 -5.06
N LEU A 262 -18.62 11.57 -5.25
CA LEU A 262 -18.35 11.00 -6.57
C LEU A 262 -19.53 11.22 -7.53
N GLN A 263 -20.76 10.91 -7.10
CA GLN A 263 -21.94 11.05 -7.97
C GLN A 263 -22.18 12.49 -8.38
N GLU A 264 -21.97 13.46 -7.50
CA GLU A 264 -22.14 14.88 -7.81
C GLU A 264 -21.06 15.39 -8.76
N ILE A 265 -19.82 14.92 -8.62
CA ILE A 265 -18.72 15.21 -9.56
C ILE A 265 -19.04 14.62 -10.94
N VAL A 266 -19.49 13.37 -10.98
CA VAL A 266 -19.91 12.70 -12.24
C VAL A 266 -21.03 13.48 -12.90
N ASN A 267 -22.06 13.89 -12.15
CA ASN A 267 -23.18 14.66 -12.68
C ASN A 267 -22.73 16.02 -13.24
N ALA A 268 -21.85 16.72 -12.53
CA ALA A 268 -21.29 18.00 -12.98
C ALA A 268 -20.49 17.84 -14.29
N ALA A 269 -19.63 16.83 -14.37
CA ALA A 269 -18.83 16.56 -15.57
C ALA A 269 -19.71 16.12 -16.75
N GLN A 270 -20.72 15.29 -16.53
CA GLN A 270 -21.67 14.87 -17.58
C GLN A 270 -22.49 16.06 -18.12
N ALA A 271 -22.88 17.00 -17.26
CA ALA A 271 -23.55 18.22 -17.69
C ALA A 271 -22.67 19.05 -18.64
N GLU A 272 -21.37 19.15 -18.35
CA GLU A 272 -20.41 19.85 -19.21
C GLU A 272 -20.18 19.12 -20.55
N ILE A 273 -20.04 17.79 -20.51
CA ILE A 273 -19.96 16.97 -21.74
C ILE A 273 -21.21 17.19 -22.62
N GLY A 274 -22.38 17.20 -21.97
CA GLY A 274 -23.65 17.48 -22.69
C GLY A 274 -23.68 18.85 -23.35
N LYS A 275 -23.27 19.92 -22.64
CA LYS A 275 -23.17 21.29 -23.18
C LYS A 275 -22.21 21.37 -24.38
N ILE A 276 -21.01 20.76 -24.24
CA ILE A 276 -20.05 20.72 -25.34
C ILE A 276 -20.64 20.01 -26.56
N GLY A 277 -21.30 18.87 -26.37
CA GLY A 277 -21.91 18.12 -27.45
C GLY A 277 -23.05 18.88 -28.14
N ILE A 278 -23.84 19.69 -27.41
CA ILE A 278 -24.89 20.57 -27.99
C ILE A 278 -24.21 21.70 -28.78
N ALA A 279 -23.27 22.43 -28.21
CA ALA A 279 -22.59 23.54 -28.85
C ALA A 279 -21.92 23.12 -30.18
N GLN A 280 -21.32 21.91 -30.22
CA GLN A 280 -20.74 21.35 -31.44
C GLN A 280 -21.79 21.10 -32.54
N LYS A 281 -23.03 20.73 -32.17
CA LYS A 281 -24.12 20.47 -33.11
C LYS A 281 -24.81 21.74 -33.59
N THR A 282 -24.92 22.74 -32.69
CA THR A 282 -25.62 24.02 -32.98
C THR A 282 -24.68 25.11 -33.49
N ASN A 283 -23.35 24.84 -33.50
CA ASN A 283 -22.30 25.82 -33.82
C ASN A 283 -22.32 27.05 -32.88
N GLU A 284 -22.73 26.83 -31.62
CA GLU A 284 -22.71 27.85 -30.59
C GLU A 284 -21.31 27.98 -30.00
N ALA A 285 -20.94 29.18 -29.52
CA ALA A 285 -19.67 29.41 -28.87
C ALA A 285 -19.63 28.69 -27.51
N LEU A 286 -18.54 27.99 -27.26
CA LEU A 286 -18.24 27.38 -25.94
C LEU A 286 -17.72 28.45 -24.99
N PRO A 287 -17.95 28.31 -23.66
CA PRO A 287 -17.30 29.14 -22.65
C PRO A 287 -15.78 29.07 -22.74
N ASP A 288 -15.08 30.13 -22.36
CA ASP A 288 -13.60 30.26 -22.46
C ASP A 288 -12.84 29.18 -21.68
N TYR A 289 -13.42 28.66 -20.59
CA TYR A 289 -12.81 27.57 -19.82
C TYR A 289 -12.82 26.23 -20.54
N VAL A 290 -13.63 26.03 -21.57
CA VAL A 290 -13.72 24.79 -22.34
C VAL A 290 -12.54 24.70 -23.32
N THR A 291 -11.37 24.48 -22.79
CA THR A 291 -10.13 24.25 -23.54
C THR A 291 -9.99 22.78 -23.95
N GLN A 292 -9.04 22.48 -24.83
CA GLN A 292 -8.69 21.11 -25.17
C GLN A 292 -8.23 20.30 -23.93
N GLU A 293 -7.56 20.96 -22.98
CA GLU A 293 -7.14 20.34 -21.72
C GLU A 293 -8.33 20.00 -20.85
N PHE A 294 -9.30 20.91 -20.71
CA PHE A 294 -10.55 20.65 -20.00
C PHE A 294 -11.29 19.42 -20.58
N VAL A 295 -11.40 19.34 -21.90
CA VAL A 295 -12.03 18.18 -22.57
C VAL A 295 -11.26 16.89 -22.28
N ARG A 296 -9.94 16.91 -22.31
CA ARG A 296 -9.12 15.72 -21.94
C ARG A 296 -9.36 15.26 -20.50
N LYS A 297 -9.50 16.21 -19.56
CA LYS A 297 -9.81 15.87 -18.16
C LYS A 297 -11.22 15.27 -18.02
N LEU A 298 -12.20 15.76 -18.77
CA LEU A 298 -13.52 15.14 -18.82
C LEU A 298 -13.49 13.71 -19.42
N GLN A 299 -12.62 13.48 -20.43
CA GLN A 299 -12.43 12.14 -21.02
C GLN A 299 -11.87 11.14 -20.00
N PHE A 300 -11.07 11.57 -19.03
CA PHE A 300 -10.60 10.70 -17.93
C PHE A 300 -11.79 10.07 -17.19
N LEU A 301 -12.84 10.86 -16.88
CA LEU A 301 -14.02 10.35 -16.21
C LEU A 301 -14.80 9.34 -17.07
N MET A 302 -14.83 9.49 -18.40
CA MET A 302 -15.50 8.55 -19.29
C MET A 302 -14.88 7.14 -19.30
N ASN A 303 -13.66 7.01 -18.78
CA ASN A 303 -12.94 5.74 -18.67
C ASN A 303 -12.72 5.32 -17.20
N VAL A 304 -13.48 5.88 -16.25
CA VAL A 304 -13.30 5.63 -14.83
C VAL A 304 -13.46 4.14 -14.49
N ASP A 305 -14.32 3.42 -15.18
CA ASP A 305 -14.53 1.97 -15.03
C ASP A 305 -13.32 1.10 -15.38
N LYS A 306 -12.33 1.68 -16.10
CA LYS A 306 -11.09 1.01 -16.52
C LYS A 306 -9.90 1.36 -15.64
N LEU A 307 -10.09 2.25 -14.67
CA LEU A 307 -9.02 2.62 -13.75
C LEU A 307 -8.68 1.45 -12.83
N ALA A 308 -7.39 1.25 -12.56
CA ALA A 308 -6.92 0.29 -11.56
C ALA A 308 -7.54 0.53 -10.17
N LEU A 309 -7.97 1.76 -9.90
CA LEU A 309 -8.69 2.16 -8.70
C LEU A 309 -10.05 1.49 -8.53
N VAL A 310 -10.73 1.08 -9.63
CA VAL A 310 -12.11 0.56 -9.60
C VAL A 310 -12.33 -0.72 -10.39
N GLU A 311 -11.40 -1.09 -11.28
CA GLU A 311 -11.53 -2.28 -12.12
C GLU A 311 -11.56 -3.56 -11.28
N ALA A 312 -12.61 -4.40 -11.45
CA ALA A 312 -12.79 -5.63 -10.67
C ALA A 312 -11.62 -6.63 -10.80
N GLU A 313 -10.97 -6.67 -11.96
CA GLU A 313 -9.77 -7.49 -12.22
C GLU A 313 -8.47 -6.72 -11.93
N GLY A 314 -8.58 -5.52 -11.41
CA GLY A 314 -7.46 -4.64 -11.05
C GLY A 314 -6.81 -5.00 -9.72
N PRO A 315 -5.64 -4.41 -9.43
CA PRO A 315 -4.80 -4.77 -8.29
C PRO A 315 -5.43 -4.48 -6.93
N LEU A 316 -6.45 -3.62 -6.87
CA LEU A 316 -7.14 -3.25 -5.63
C LEU A 316 -8.43 -4.06 -5.39
N TRP A 317 -8.92 -4.83 -6.38
CA TRP A 317 -10.21 -5.50 -6.32
C TRP A 317 -10.16 -7.00 -6.64
N TYR A 318 -9.08 -7.48 -7.26
CA TYR A 318 -8.98 -8.85 -7.75
C TYR A 318 -9.04 -9.89 -6.62
N ARG A 319 -10.08 -10.71 -6.62
CA ARG A 319 -10.32 -11.76 -5.61
C ARG A 319 -9.88 -13.16 -6.05
N GLY A 320 -9.37 -13.31 -7.28
CA GLY A 320 -9.04 -14.63 -7.82
C GLY A 320 -8.07 -15.43 -6.96
N LEU A 321 -7.04 -14.79 -6.36
CA LEU A 321 -6.10 -15.50 -5.48
C LEU A 321 -6.77 -16.12 -4.25
N ALA A 322 -7.90 -15.58 -3.80
CA ALA A 322 -8.69 -16.13 -2.71
C ALA A 322 -9.74 -17.16 -3.17
N THR A 323 -10.17 -17.14 -4.44
CA THR A 323 -11.35 -17.87 -4.93
C THR A 323 -11.06 -18.89 -6.04
N LEU A 324 -9.97 -18.73 -6.81
CA LEU A 324 -9.58 -19.67 -7.87
C LEU A 324 -9.46 -21.10 -7.32
N PRO A 325 -9.80 -22.14 -8.11
CA PRO A 325 -9.63 -23.53 -7.70
C PRO A 325 -8.13 -23.89 -7.53
N ASP A 326 -7.85 -24.91 -6.72
CA ASP A 326 -6.46 -25.25 -6.34
C ASP A 326 -5.64 -25.82 -7.50
N ASP A 327 -6.27 -26.29 -8.57
CA ASP A 327 -5.61 -26.70 -9.83
C ASP A 327 -4.96 -25.55 -10.59
N GLN A 328 -5.26 -24.29 -10.22
CA GLN A 328 -4.61 -23.11 -10.75
C GLN A 328 -3.24 -22.80 -10.11
N GLN A 329 -2.78 -23.64 -9.18
CA GLN A 329 -1.46 -23.47 -8.56
C GLN A 329 -0.33 -23.25 -9.58
N PRO A 330 -0.22 -23.97 -10.72
CA PRO A 330 0.84 -23.73 -11.70
C PRO A 330 0.82 -22.30 -12.30
N ALA A 331 -0.37 -21.73 -12.50
CA ALA A 331 -0.50 -20.34 -13.00
C ALA A 331 -0.03 -19.34 -11.94
N ILE A 332 -0.33 -19.58 -10.67
CA ILE A 332 0.12 -18.75 -9.53
C ILE A 332 1.65 -18.82 -9.38
N GLU A 333 2.23 -20.02 -9.48
CA GLU A 333 3.70 -20.22 -9.46
C GLU A 333 4.38 -19.45 -10.60
N ALA A 334 3.86 -19.58 -11.83
CA ALA A 334 4.37 -18.86 -12.99
C ALA A 334 4.26 -17.34 -12.84
N MET A 335 3.16 -16.86 -12.25
CA MET A 335 2.98 -15.45 -11.92
C MET A 335 4.03 -14.98 -10.93
N LEU A 336 4.18 -15.63 -9.78
CA LEU A 336 5.15 -15.23 -8.74
C LEU A 336 6.58 -15.26 -9.29
N LYS A 337 6.92 -16.26 -10.11
CA LYS A 337 8.23 -16.36 -10.75
C LYS A 337 8.54 -15.15 -11.65
N ARG A 338 7.53 -14.60 -12.36
CA ARG A 338 7.72 -13.39 -13.19
C ARG A 338 8.13 -12.18 -12.35
N TYR A 339 7.64 -12.11 -11.11
CA TYR A 339 7.99 -11.04 -10.16
C TYR A 339 9.23 -11.36 -9.31
N GLY A 340 9.89 -12.51 -9.51
CA GLY A 340 10.99 -12.94 -8.64
C GLY A 340 10.55 -13.16 -7.19
N ALA A 341 9.29 -13.57 -7.01
CA ALA A 341 8.68 -13.78 -5.70
C ALA A 341 8.39 -15.27 -5.46
N GLY A 342 8.47 -15.67 -4.20
CA GLY A 342 8.08 -17.01 -3.74
C GLY A 342 6.72 -17.01 -3.04
N ARG A 343 6.17 -15.83 -2.73
CA ARG A 343 4.91 -15.71 -1.98
C ARG A 343 4.25 -14.34 -2.19
N ILE A 344 2.91 -14.35 -2.03
CA ILE A 344 2.12 -13.12 -1.93
C ILE A 344 1.23 -13.17 -0.68
N VAL A 345 1.16 -12.05 0.05
CA VAL A 345 0.32 -11.85 1.24
C VAL A 345 -0.72 -10.79 0.90
N ILE A 346 -2.00 -11.11 1.07
CA ILE A 346 -3.13 -10.26 0.66
C ILE A 346 -4.23 -10.19 1.73
N GLY A 347 -4.95 -9.06 1.75
CA GLY A 347 -6.18 -8.81 2.49
C GLY A 347 -7.44 -8.99 1.64
N HIS A 348 -8.34 -8.00 1.70
CA HIS A 348 -9.49 -7.75 0.83
C HIS A 348 -10.63 -8.80 0.86
N THR A 349 -10.32 -10.07 0.99
CA THR A 349 -11.31 -11.16 0.98
C THR A 349 -11.43 -11.75 2.37
N PRO A 350 -12.48 -11.40 3.14
CA PRO A 350 -12.64 -11.84 4.51
C PRO A 350 -12.72 -13.36 4.64
N GLN A 351 -11.89 -13.93 5.52
CA GLN A 351 -11.82 -15.37 5.77
C GLN A 351 -12.85 -15.79 6.84
N LEU A 352 -14.13 -15.62 6.51
CA LEU A 352 -15.26 -15.89 7.41
C LEU A 352 -15.89 -17.28 7.14
N PRO A 353 -16.62 -17.86 8.10
CA PRO A 353 -16.89 -17.35 9.47
C PRO A 353 -15.81 -17.67 10.51
N GLN A 354 -14.69 -18.27 10.13
CA GLN A 354 -13.65 -18.72 11.09
C GLN A 354 -12.76 -17.57 11.56
N GLY A 355 -12.65 -16.48 10.79
CA GLY A 355 -11.79 -15.34 11.10
C GLY A 355 -10.32 -15.74 11.27
N ARG A 356 -9.82 -16.66 10.43
CA ARG A 356 -8.46 -17.21 10.53
C ARG A 356 -7.63 -16.89 9.30
N ILE A 357 -6.35 -16.56 9.50
CA ILE A 357 -5.37 -16.47 8.42
C ILE A 357 -5.28 -17.83 7.73
N ARG A 358 -5.30 -17.82 6.40
CA ARG A 358 -5.26 -19.04 5.59
C ARG A 358 -4.13 -19.00 4.56
N SER A 359 -3.53 -20.16 4.33
CA SER A 359 -2.58 -20.39 3.25
C SER A 359 -3.23 -21.18 2.13
N ARG A 360 -2.97 -20.83 0.88
CA ARG A 360 -3.43 -21.51 -0.34
C ARG A 360 -2.28 -21.84 -1.27
N PHE A 361 -2.53 -22.71 -2.22
CA PHE A 361 -1.57 -23.08 -3.27
C PHE A 361 -0.20 -23.47 -2.67
N GLY A 362 -0.19 -24.42 -1.72
CA GLY A 362 1.05 -24.88 -1.09
C GLY A 362 1.85 -23.80 -0.34
N GLY A 363 1.22 -22.70 0.07
CA GLY A 363 1.90 -21.60 0.78
C GLY A 363 2.29 -20.41 -0.10
N LEU A 364 1.94 -20.43 -1.38
CA LEU A 364 2.24 -19.34 -2.31
C LEU A 364 1.38 -18.10 -2.07
N VAL A 365 0.15 -18.28 -1.57
CA VAL A 365 -0.79 -17.20 -1.25
C VAL A 365 -1.18 -17.27 0.21
N VAL A 366 -1.07 -16.17 0.94
CA VAL A 366 -1.51 -16.04 2.33
C VAL A 366 -2.59 -14.98 2.43
N LEU A 367 -3.77 -15.38 2.92
CA LEU A 367 -4.97 -14.57 3.07
C LEU A 367 -5.07 -14.10 4.51
N ILE A 368 -4.97 -12.78 4.75
CA ILE A 368 -4.86 -12.21 6.10
C ILE A 368 -6.03 -11.32 6.52
N ASP A 369 -7.02 -11.08 5.65
CA ASP A 369 -8.24 -10.41 6.06
C ASP A 369 -9.09 -11.39 6.88
N THR A 370 -9.14 -11.18 8.18
CA THR A 370 -9.89 -12.02 9.12
C THR A 370 -11.14 -11.33 9.66
N GLY A 371 -11.53 -10.19 9.07
CA GLY A 371 -12.70 -9.42 9.49
C GLY A 371 -12.48 -8.74 10.84
N MET A 372 -11.42 -7.92 10.96
CA MET A 372 -11.04 -7.26 12.22
C MET A 372 -12.17 -6.45 12.85
N LEU A 373 -13.00 -5.78 12.05
CA LEU A 373 -14.20 -5.07 12.51
C LEU A 373 -15.32 -6.06 12.82
N THR A 374 -15.29 -6.64 14.02
CA THR A 374 -16.21 -7.72 14.44
C THR A 374 -17.67 -7.30 14.52
N SER A 375 -17.95 -6.01 14.67
CA SER A 375 -19.32 -5.47 14.65
C SER A 375 -19.94 -5.55 13.24
N TYR A 376 -19.13 -5.53 12.20
CA TYR A 376 -19.53 -5.66 10.80
C TYR A 376 -19.38 -7.10 10.29
N PHE A 377 -18.26 -7.75 10.61
CA PHE A 377 -17.90 -9.09 10.17
C PHE A 377 -18.16 -10.12 11.27
N LYS A 378 -19.33 -10.78 11.26
CA LYS A 378 -19.66 -11.82 12.22
C LYS A 378 -18.69 -13.00 12.11
N GLY A 379 -18.08 -13.40 13.23
CA GLY A 379 -17.08 -14.47 13.29
C GLY A 379 -15.65 -13.99 12.95
N GLY A 380 -15.48 -12.72 12.63
CA GLY A 380 -14.16 -12.12 12.45
C GLY A 380 -13.42 -11.89 13.77
N GLN A 381 -12.12 -11.58 13.66
CA GLN A 381 -11.27 -11.21 14.80
C GLN A 381 -10.03 -10.44 14.34
N PRO A 382 -9.39 -9.64 15.23
CA PRO A 382 -8.10 -9.06 14.95
C PRO A 382 -7.03 -10.12 14.76
N SER A 383 -6.21 -9.99 13.71
CA SER A 383 -5.10 -10.90 13.44
C SER A 383 -3.90 -10.17 12.83
N ALA A 384 -2.73 -10.80 12.95
CA ALA A 384 -1.53 -10.42 12.23
C ALA A 384 -0.78 -11.67 11.77
N LEU A 385 -0.04 -11.56 10.66
CA LEU A 385 0.87 -12.57 10.17
C LEU A 385 2.30 -12.15 10.52
N GLU A 386 3.07 -13.02 11.15
CA GLU A 386 4.50 -12.83 11.38
C GLU A 386 5.32 -13.66 10.40
N LEU A 387 6.28 -13.02 9.76
CA LEU A 387 7.32 -13.66 8.95
C LEU A 387 8.66 -13.46 9.67
N GLN A 388 9.29 -14.54 10.08
CA GLN A 388 10.59 -14.50 10.73
C GLN A 388 11.35 -15.81 10.47
N ASP A 389 12.61 -15.70 10.09
CA ASP A 389 13.50 -16.84 9.84
C ASP A 389 12.86 -17.90 8.91
N GLY A 390 12.16 -17.45 7.86
CA GLY A 390 11.47 -18.29 6.89
C GLY A 390 10.17 -18.94 7.39
N ARG A 391 9.75 -18.68 8.63
CA ARG A 391 8.54 -19.23 9.24
C ARG A 391 7.40 -18.21 9.16
N LEU A 392 6.19 -18.75 9.02
CA LEU A 392 4.93 -18.00 9.11
C LEU A 392 4.22 -18.35 10.41
N THR A 393 3.82 -17.34 11.15
CA THR A 393 3.05 -17.48 12.38
C THR A 393 1.83 -16.57 12.32
N ALA A 394 0.64 -17.13 12.45
CA ALA A 394 -0.57 -16.37 12.66
C ALA A 394 -0.65 -15.93 14.13
N ILE A 395 -0.92 -14.64 14.33
CA ILE A 395 -1.07 -14.02 15.65
C ILE A 395 -2.51 -13.57 15.79
N TYR A 396 -3.11 -13.91 16.92
CA TYR A 396 -4.45 -13.49 17.35
C TYR A 396 -4.35 -12.90 18.75
N THR A 397 -5.38 -12.22 19.20
CA THR A 397 -5.45 -11.75 20.60
C THR A 397 -5.49 -12.91 21.60
N SER A 398 -5.91 -14.11 21.18
CA SER A 398 -5.96 -15.33 21.97
C SER A 398 -4.65 -16.13 22.00
N GLY A 399 -3.68 -15.81 21.15
CA GLY A 399 -2.41 -16.54 21.07
C GLY A 399 -1.78 -16.56 19.68
N ARG A 400 -0.79 -17.42 19.52
CA ARG A 400 -0.01 -17.57 18.27
C ARG A 400 -0.06 -19.02 17.81
N GLU A 401 -0.13 -19.22 16.49
CA GLU A 401 -0.08 -20.56 15.89
C GLU A 401 0.80 -20.55 14.62
N PRO A 402 1.61 -21.59 14.40
CA PRO A 402 2.33 -21.70 13.15
C PRO A 402 1.36 -21.86 11.99
N LEU A 403 1.57 -21.10 10.92
CA LEU A 403 0.83 -21.31 9.69
C LEU A 403 1.51 -22.42 8.90
N VAL A 404 0.92 -23.62 8.95
CA VAL A 404 1.43 -24.79 8.24
C VAL A 404 1.20 -24.58 6.74
N SER A 405 2.25 -24.30 6.00
CA SER A 405 2.29 -24.55 4.55
C SER A 405 2.48 -26.05 4.38
N GLY A 406 1.82 -26.70 3.42
CA GLY A 406 1.89 -28.15 3.21
C GLY A 406 3.28 -28.72 2.85
N ALA A 407 4.37 -28.03 3.17
CA ALA A 407 5.76 -28.48 3.07
C ALA A 407 6.25 -28.94 4.43
N ALA A 408 7.09 -29.98 4.46
CA ALA A 408 7.67 -30.59 5.64
C ALA A 408 8.31 -29.55 6.60
N PRO A 409 8.24 -29.77 7.94
CA PRO A 409 8.86 -28.86 8.91
C PRO A 409 10.37 -28.71 8.61
N GLY A 410 10.81 -27.47 8.39
CA GLY A 410 12.22 -27.16 8.21
C GLY A 410 12.66 -26.79 6.78
N THR A 411 11.79 -26.95 5.79
CA THR A 411 12.10 -26.47 4.44
C THR A 411 11.39 -25.13 4.23
N PRO A 412 12.11 -24.03 3.98
CA PRO A 412 11.49 -22.77 3.56
C PRO A 412 10.66 -23.02 2.30
N VAL A 413 9.44 -22.48 2.22
CA VAL A 413 8.52 -22.72 1.09
C VAL A 413 9.17 -22.34 -0.25
N TRP A 414 10.07 -21.34 -0.26
CA TRP A 414 10.85 -20.94 -1.45
C TRP A 414 12.00 -21.89 -1.80
N ALA A 415 12.51 -22.70 -0.85
CA ALA A 415 13.57 -23.66 -1.13
C ALA A 415 13.06 -24.90 -1.89
N ALA A 416 11.78 -25.25 -1.69
CA ALA A 416 11.12 -26.32 -2.43
C ALA A 416 10.94 -25.97 -3.93
N ALA A 417 10.77 -24.67 -4.25
CA ALA A 417 10.63 -24.19 -5.63
C ALA A 417 11.96 -24.13 -6.41
N LYS A 418 13.11 -24.31 -5.74
CA LYS A 418 14.46 -24.34 -6.39
C LYS A 418 14.98 -25.75 -6.68
N ALA A 419 14.21 -26.81 -6.38
CA ALA A 419 14.63 -28.20 -6.53
C ALA A 419 14.04 -28.90 -7.76
N HIS A 420 13.48 -28.16 -8.71
CA HIS A 420 13.00 -28.69 -9.99
C HIS A 420 13.52 -27.89 -11.18
#